data_85d164df9d91058a5b2b349588589017
#
_entry.id   85d164df9d91058a5b2b349588589017
#
_cell.length_a   1.000
_cell.length_b   1.000
_cell.length_c   1.000
_cell.angle_alpha   90.00
_cell.angle_beta   90.00
_cell.angle_gamma   90.00
#
_symmetry.space_group_name_H-M   'P 1'
#
loop_
_entity.id
_entity.type
_entity.pdbx_description
1 polymer ?
#
loop_
_entity_poly.entity_id
_entity_poly.type
_entity_poly.pdbx_seq_one_letter_code
_entity_poly.pdbx_strand_id
1 'polypeptide(L)'
;MTNKRLSPQHKGAFVNTIFSGRLKHKVAWIKENISKTSEKKRRKEFEKFCAMGGEVRDANRFSSEELATIYVELFTLRWQGKIYCFKYEDLVRTFDALRHLIFGSVLFLNARPCAFDIIFMCSSPEWIYFDDINGGYDPQYTTLNLGSILLWLNTSNARALCAREKKTMRFSLGIYKEFWSYKKQWCDIIPLGRTIF
;
A
#
# COMPACT_ATOMS: atom_id res chain seq x y z
N MET A 1 -8.54 21.72 -8.30
CA MET A 1 -9.36 20.51 -8.56
C MET A 1 -10.19 20.23 -7.33
N THR A 2 -11.50 20.32 -7.41
CA THR A 2 -12.40 19.92 -6.32
C THR A 2 -12.52 18.39 -6.33
N ASN A 3 -11.96 17.72 -5.33
CA ASN A 3 -12.13 16.28 -5.20
C ASN A 3 -13.56 16.02 -4.69
N LYS A 4 -14.40 15.46 -5.56
CA LYS A 4 -15.80 15.12 -5.23
C LYS A 4 -15.91 13.89 -4.30
N ARG A 5 -14.81 13.24 -3.94
CA ARG A 5 -14.77 12.04 -3.10
C ARG A 5 -14.13 12.36 -1.77
N LEU A 6 -14.76 11.95 -0.70
CA LEU A 6 -14.30 12.20 0.67
C LEU A 6 -13.96 10.88 1.37
N SER A 7 -12.84 10.88 2.09
CA SER A 7 -12.51 9.79 3.00
C SER A 7 -13.63 9.61 4.04
N PRO A 8 -13.93 8.38 4.48
CA PRO A 8 -14.87 8.12 5.56
C PRO A 8 -14.57 8.91 6.85
N GLN A 9 -13.32 9.32 7.05
CA GLN A 9 -12.88 10.12 8.19
C GLN A 9 -13.47 11.55 8.20
N HIS A 10 -13.85 12.06 7.03
CA HIS A 10 -14.45 13.38 6.90
C HIS A 10 -15.97 13.39 7.17
N LYS A 11 -16.53 12.24 7.61
CA LYS A 11 -17.94 12.18 8.00
C LYS A 11 -18.18 13.11 9.18
N GLY A 12 -19.04 14.09 8.95
CA GLY A 12 -19.34 15.12 9.94
C GLY A 12 -18.39 16.33 9.96
N ALA A 13 -17.27 16.28 9.23
CA ALA A 13 -16.32 17.40 9.15
C ALA A 13 -16.75 18.50 8.16
N PHE A 14 -17.65 18.18 7.23
CA PHE A 14 -18.16 19.12 6.22
C PHE A 14 -19.69 19.03 6.12
N VAL A 15 -20.35 20.17 5.90
CA VAL A 15 -21.82 20.29 5.91
C VAL A 15 -22.46 19.66 4.67
N ASN A 16 -21.91 19.93 3.48
CA ASN A 16 -22.49 19.50 2.21
C ASN A 16 -21.94 18.15 1.76
N THR A 17 -22.18 17.10 2.57
CA THR A 17 -21.63 15.77 2.29
C THR A 17 -22.65 14.67 2.49
N ILE A 18 -22.57 13.63 1.64
CA ILE A 18 -23.32 12.39 1.81
C ILE A 18 -22.33 11.24 2.02
N PHE A 19 -22.55 10.44 3.05
CA PHE A 19 -21.91 9.17 3.31
C PHE A 19 -22.99 8.07 3.34
N SER A 20 -23.10 7.29 2.27
CA SER A 20 -24.10 6.24 2.12
C SER A 20 -23.47 4.97 1.55
N GLY A 21 -23.87 3.82 2.08
CA GLY A 21 -23.49 2.50 1.55
C GLY A 21 -23.91 2.26 0.08
N ARG A 22 -24.84 3.07 -0.43
CA ARG A 22 -25.29 3.03 -1.83
C ARG A 22 -24.35 3.75 -2.79
N LEU A 23 -23.35 4.54 -2.29
CA LEU A 23 -22.40 5.22 -3.14
C LEU A 23 -21.49 4.20 -3.84
N LYS A 24 -21.31 4.39 -5.15
CA LYS A 24 -20.60 3.45 -6.05
C LYS A 24 -19.13 3.25 -5.67
N HIS A 25 -18.48 4.29 -5.08
CA HIS A 25 -17.07 4.23 -4.79
C HIS A 25 -16.82 3.81 -3.34
N LYS A 26 -15.96 2.82 -3.18
CA LYS A 26 -15.54 2.28 -1.89
C LYS A 26 -14.02 2.32 -1.80
N VAL A 27 -13.48 2.46 -0.60
CA VAL A 27 -12.05 2.35 -0.30
C VAL A 27 -11.79 1.05 0.44
N ALA A 28 -10.65 0.43 0.16
CA ALA A 28 -10.15 -0.73 0.88
C ALA A 28 -9.24 -0.24 2.01
N TRP A 29 -9.69 -0.43 3.25
CA TRP A 29 -9.04 0.05 4.46
C TRP A 29 -8.49 -1.10 5.25
N ILE A 30 -7.17 -1.14 5.50
CA ILE A 30 -6.54 -2.23 6.26
C ILE A 30 -7.23 -2.36 7.61
N LYS A 31 -7.63 -3.59 7.93
CA LYS A 31 -8.23 -3.96 9.21
C LYS A 31 -7.28 -3.62 10.36
N GLU A 32 -7.84 -3.16 11.46
CA GLU A 32 -7.06 -2.85 12.66
C GLU A 32 -6.27 -4.07 13.13
N ASN A 33 -6.92 -5.24 13.11
CA ASN A 33 -6.31 -6.50 13.47
C ASN A 33 -6.48 -7.54 12.37
N ILE A 34 -5.47 -8.34 12.13
CA ILE A 34 -5.56 -9.56 11.32
C ILE A 34 -5.71 -10.78 12.24
N SER A 35 -6.32 -11.85 11.75
CA SER A 35 -6.49 -13.07 12.56
C SER A 35 -5.15 -13.69 12.92
N LYS A 36 -5.07 -14.31 14.10
CA LYS A 36 -3.85 -15.04 14.55
C LYS A 36 -3.38 -16.08 13.52
N THR A 37 -4.33 -16.73 12.85
CA THR A 37 -4.02 -17.72 11.80
C THR A 37 -3.37 -17.05 10.58
N SER A 38 -3.89 -15.91 10.15
CA SER A 38 -3.29 -15.13 9.04
C SER A 38 -1.91 -14.63 9.42
N GLU A 39 -1.75 -14.08 10.62
CA GLU A 39 -0.47 -13.63 11.16
C GLU A 39 0.58 -14.75 11.12
N LYS A 40 0.24 -15.91 11.69
CA LYS A 40 1.12 -17.09 11.71
C LYS A 40 1.50 -17.54 10.29
N LYS A 41 0.53 -17.52 9.36
CA LYS A 41 0.78 -17.88 7.95
C LYS A 41 1.77 -16.91 7.30
N ARG A 42 1.56 -15.58 7.43
CA ARG A 42 2.44 -14.57 6.83
C ARG A 42 3.85 -14.63 7.41
N ARG A 43 3.98 -14.84 8.71
CA ARG A 43 5.28 -15.02 9.37
C ARG A 43 6.04 -16.22 8.80
N LYS A 44 5.39 -17.37 8.63
CA LYS A 44 6.02 -18.55 8.04
C LYS A 44 6.44 -18.32 6.56
N GLU A 45 5.63 -17.61 5.79
CA GLU A 45 5.97 -17.25 4.41
C GLU A 45 7.19 -16.32 4.39
N PHE A 46 7.25 -15.36 5.29
CA PHE A 46 8.40 -14.47 5.44
C PHE A 46 9.67 -15.21 5.90
N GLU A 47 9.56 -16.09 6.89
CA GLU A 47 10.67 -16.95 7.34
C GLU A 47 11.22 -17.80 6.18
N LYS A 48 10.33 -18.39 5.36
CA LYS A 48 10.71 -19.11 4.15
C LYS A 48 11.45 -18.21 3.14
N PHE A 49 10.93 -17.01 2.91
CA PHE A 49 11.56 -16.01 2.04
C PHE A 49 12.99 -15.69 2.52
N CYS A 50 13.17 -15.40 3.81
CA CYS A 50 14.50 -15.14 4.39
C CYS A 50 15.44 -16.37 4.27
N ALA A 51 14.94 -17.58 4.53
CA ALA A 51 15.72 -18.80 4.41
C ALA A 51 16.21 -19.09 2.98
N MET A 52 15.54 -18.52 1.97
CA MET A 52 15.96 -18.59 0.56
C MET A 52 16.91 -17.45 0.15
N GLY A 53 17.46 -16.70 1.09
CA GLY A 53 18.32 -15.54 0.82
C GLY A 53 17.55 -14.25 0.54
N GLY A 54 16.30 -14.18 0.97
CA GLY A 54 15.48 -12.97 0.87
C GLY A 54 15.95 -11.87 1.83
N GLU A 55 16.03 -10.65 1.33
CA GLU A 55 16.41 -9.46 2.08
C GLU A 55 15.29 -8.41 2.03
N VAL A 56 15.18 -7.62 3.11
CA VAL A 56 14.28 -6.47 3.21
C VAL A 56 15.12 -5.21 3.29
N ARG A 57 14.89 -4.28 2.38
CA ARG A 57 15.57 -2.99 2.40
C ARG A 57 14.55 -1.87 2.49
N ASP A 58 14.84 -0.87 3.35
CA ASP A 58 13.99 0.33 3.47
C ASP A 58 13.97 1.10 2.14
N ALA A 59 12.78 1.48 1.68
CA ALA A 59 12.61 2.26 0.44
C ALA A 59 13.38 3.60 0.48
N ASN A 60 13.57 4.17 1.66
CA ASN A 60 14.33 5.42 1.82
C ASN A 60 15.85 5.29 1.55
N ARG A 61 16.37 4.08 1.38
CA ARG A 61 17.78 3.86 1.03
C ARG A 61 18.09 4.02 -0.46
N PHE A 62 17.05 4.09 -1.28
CA PHE A 62 17.18 4.16 -2.74
C PHE A 62 16.98 5.61 -3.22
N SER A 63 17.61 5.99 -4.31
CA SER A 63 17.31 7.25 -5.00
C SER A 63 15.91 7.21 -5.64
N SER A 64 15.42 8.36 -6.10
CA SER A 64 14.14 8.44 -6.80
C SER A 64 14.16 7.66 -8.12
N GLU A 65 15.28 7.71 -8.84
CA GLU A 65 15.53 6.99 -10.07
C GLU A 65 15.57 5.47 -9.85
N GLU A 66 16.26 5.03 -8.78
CA GLU A 66 16.31 3.61 -8.42
C GLU A 66 14.92 3.08 -8.07
N LEU A 67 14.13 3.80 -7.25
CA LEU A 67 12.76 3.40 -6.93
C LEU A 67 11.85 3.38 -8.17
N ALA A 68 11.98 4.36 -9.06
CA ALA A 68 11.22 4.40 -10.30
C ALA A 68 11.57 3.22 -11.21
N THR A 69 12.86 2.89 -11.35
CA THR A 69 13.34 1.72 -12.10
C THR A 69 12.76 0.43 -11.51
N ILE A 70 12.95 0.22 -10.20
CA ILE A 70 12.44 -0.97 -9.50
C ILE A 70 10.93 -1.12 -9.69
N TYR A 71 10.17 -0.03 -9.53
CA TYR A 71 8.73 -0.07 -9.69
C TYR A 71 8.31 -0.43 -11.12
N VAL A 72 8.87 0.25 -12.13
CA VAL A 72 8.51 0.02 -13.53
C VAL A 72 8.81 -1.41 -13.96
N GLU A 73 9.97 -1.95 -13.59
CA GLU A 73 10.34 -3.33 -13.86
C GLU A 73 9.36 -4.32 -13.23
N LEU A 74 9.15 -4.24 -11.92
CA LEU A 74 8.28 -5.16 -11.19
C LEU A 74 6.81 -5.04 -11.57
N PHE A 75 6.35 -3.82 -11.87
CA PHE A 75 5.00 -3.58 -12.35
C PHE A 75 4.79 -4.20 -13.74
N THR A 76 5.74 -4.01 -14.64
CA THR A 76 5.70 -4.58 -15.99
C THR A 76 5.69 -6.11 -15.96
N LEU A 77 6.54 -6.72 -15.13
CA LEU A 77 6.58 -8.17 -14.93
C LEU A 77 5.22 -8.69 -14.41
N ARG A 78 4.65 -8.03 -13.40
CA ARG A 78 3.39 -8.44 -12.79
C ARG A 78 2.20 -8.33 -13.74
N TRP A 79 2.08 -7.21 -14.45
CA TRP A 79 0.85 -6.87 -15.17
C TRP A 79 0.93 -7.13 -16.66
N GLN A 80 2.13 -7.27 -17.25
CA GLN A 80 2.34 -7.62 -18.65
C GLN A 80 1.48 -6.77 -19.62
N GLY A 81 1.42 -5.46 -19.39
CA GLY A 81 0.65 -4.51 -20.20
C GLY A 81 -0.87 -4.50 -19.96
N LYS A 82 -1.43 -5.35 -19.09
CA LYS A 82 -2.87 -5.40 -18.79
C LYS A 82 -3.38 -4.15 -18.03
N ILE A 83 -2.48 -3.49 -17.33
CA ILE A 83 -2.77 -2.25 -16.58
C ILE A 83 -1.72 -1.23 -16.96
N TYR A 84 -2.14 0.04 -17.05
CA TYR A 84 -1.25 1.15 -17.36
C TYR A 84 -0.21 1.35 -16.24
N CYS A 85 1.05 1.34 -16.63
CA CYS A 85 2.16 1.69 -15.75
C CYS A 85 2.35 3.22 -15.72
N PHE A 86 2.68 3.76 -14.57
CA PHE A 86 3.10 5.17 -14.49
C PHE A 86 4.37 5.38 -15.32
N LYS A 87 4.53 6.55 -15.92
CA LYS A 87 5.72 6.90 -16.68
C LYS A 87 6.91 7.08 -15.74
N TYR A 88 8.06 6.62 -16.17
CA TYR A 88 9.31 6.68 -15.37
C TYR A 88 9.63 8.11 -14.91
N GLU A 89 9.56 9.09 -15.82
CA GLU A 89 9.88 10.48 -15.53
C GLU A 89 8.89 11.12 -14.54
N ASP A 90 7.61 10.72 -14.59
CA ASP A 90 6.58 11.18 -13.67
C ASP A 90 6.81 10.57 -12.27
N LEU A 91 7.28 9.31 -12.20
CA LEU A 91 7.63 8.65 -10.96
C LEU A 91 8.85 9.31 -10.30
N VAL A 92 9.93 9.54 -11.05
CA VAL A 92 11.12 10.23 -10.52
C VAL A 92 10.74 11.58 -9.93
N ARG A 93 10.03 12.42 -10.69
CA ARG A 93 9.56 13.72 -10.20
C ARG A 93 8.68 13.62 -8.96
N THR A 94 7.81 12.60 -8.91
CA THR A 94 6.92 12.36 -7.76
C THR A 94 7.72 11.93 -6.53
N PHE A 95 8.65 11.00 -6.70
CA PHE A 95 9.50 10.54 -5.60
C PHE A 95 10.42 11.64 -5.07
N ASP A 96 10.95 12.50 -5.94
CA ASP A 96 11.73 13.67 -5.51
C ASP A 96 10.89 14.65 -4.70
N ALA A 97 9.72 15.03 -5.23
CA ALA A 97 8.84 16.00 -4.59
C ALA A 97 8.27 15.49 -3.26
N LEU A 98 8.01 14.18 -3.15
CA LEU A 98 7.36 13.54 -1.99
C LEU A 98 8.33 12.65 -1.21
N ARG A 99 9.64 12.85 -1.35
CA ARG A 99 10.68 12.01 -0.73
C ARG A 99 10.46 11.79 0.76
N HIS A 100 10.11 12.84 1.48
CA HIS A 100 9.87 12.84 2.91
C HIS A 100 8.60 12.07 3.32
N LEU A 101 7.76 11.68 2.38
CA LEU A 101 6.54 10.89 2.60
C LEU A 101 6.71 9.41 2.23
N ILE A 102 7.81 9.02 1.59
CA ILE A 102 8.03 7.62 1.18
C ILE A 102 8.09 6.74 2.41
N PHE A 103 7.34 5.64 2.37
CA PHE A 103 7.29 4.63 3.42
C PHE A 103 7.32 3.22 2.83
N GLY A 104 7.85 2.27 3.59
CA GLY A 104 7.81 0.86 3.27
C GLY A 104 9.14 0.27 2.84
N SER A 105 9.08 -0.91 2.26
CA SER A 105 10.24 -1.74 1.98
C SER A 105 10.25 -2.23 0.54
N VAL A 106 11.46 -2.50 0.04
CA VAL A 106 11.71 -3.26 -1.18
C VAL A 106 12.19 -4.65 -0.77
N LEU A 107 11.59 -5.70 -1.30
CA LEU A 107 12.06 -7.07 -1.12
C LEU A 107 13.07 -7.42 -2.20
N PHE A 108 14.15 -8.07 -1.80
CA PHE A 108 15.20 -8.58 -2.67
C PHE A 108 15.34 -10.09 -2.54
N LEU A 109 15.62 -10.76 -3.64
CA LEU A 109 16.01 -12.17 -3.65
C LEU A 109 17.17 -12.34 -4.64
N ASN A 110 18.24 -13.01 -4.22
CA ASN A 110 19.45 -13.15 -5.03
C ASN A 110 19.99 -11.79 -5.55
N ALA A 111 20.04 -10.81 -4.66
CA ALA A 111 20.49 -9.43 -4.92
C ALA A 111 19.64 -8.66 -5.98
N ARG A 112 18.47 -9.19 -6.39
CA ARG A 112 17.56 -8.53 -7.32
C ARG A 112 16.27 -8.09 -6.60
N PRO A 113 15.72 -6.89 -6.89
CA PRO A 113 14.43 -6.50 -6.37
C PRO A 113 13.35 -7.46 -6.88
N CYS A 114 12.48 -7.93 -5.99
CA CYS A 114 11.43 -8.90 -6.32
C CYS A 114 10.02 -8.49 -5.90
N ALA A 115 9.86 -7.49 -5.03
CA ALA A 115 8.57 -6.85 -4.75
C ALA A 115 8.76 -5.43 -4.20
N PHE A 116 7.91 -4.51 -4.63
CA PHE A 116 7.86 -3.13 -4.14
C PHE A 116 6.46 -2.54 -4.30
N ASP A 117 5.97 -1.86 -3.27
CA ASP A 117 4.73 -1.07 -3.28
C ASP A 117 5.06 0.40 -3.05
N ILE A 118 4.45 1.29 -3.85
CA ILE A 118 4.55 2.75 -3.65
C ILE A 118 3.60 3.12 -2.52
N ILE A 119 4.15 3.43 -1.36
CA ILE A 119 3.40 3.86 -0.18
C ILE A 119 3.86 5.25 0.23
N PHE A 120 2.91 6.17 0.36
CA PHE A 120 3.16 7.47 0.97
C PHE A 120 2.56 7.53 2.37
N MET A 121 3.28 8.17 3.28
CA MET A 121 2.89 8.33 4.68
C MET A 121 2.75 9.81 5.03
N CYS A 122 1.66 10.18 5.70
CA CYS A 122 1.44 11.53 6.22
C CYS A 122 0.99 11.45 7.68
N SER A 123 1.62 12.24 8.55
CA SER A 123 1.32 12.24 9.99
C SER A 123 0.51 13.47 10.40
N SER A 124 -0.50 13.25 11.23
CA SER A 124 -1.23 14.28 11.97
C SER A 124 -0.99 14.13 13.49
N PRO A 125 -1.53 15.01 14.35
CA PRO A 125 -1.42 14.82 15.79
C PRO A 125 -2.02 13.51 16.30
N GLU A 126 -3.14 13.04 15.72
CA GLU A 126 -3.92 11.91 16.23
C GLU A 126 -3.73 10.60 15.44
N TRP A 127 -3.29 10.66 14.21
CA TRP A 127 -3.20 9.51 13.31
C TRP A 127 -2.05 9.63 12.32
N ILE A 128 -1.62 8.49 11.79
CA ILE A 128 -0.72 8.40 10.63
C ILE A 128 -1.48 7.73 9.50
N TYR A 129 -1.52 8.38 8.35
CA TYR A 129 -2.13 7.88 7.13
C TYR A 129 -1.07 7.29 6.20
N PHE A 130 -1.35 6.10 5.69
CA PHE A 130 -0.55 5.41 4.70
C PHE A 130 -1.42 5.15 3.47
N ASP A 131 -0.95 5.53 2.31
CA ASP A 131 -1.65 5.29 1.03
C ASP A 131 -0.79 4.39 0.14
N ASP A 132 -1.17 3.13 0.04
CA ASP A 132 -0.59 2.17 -0.89
C ASP A 132 -1.24 2.39 -2.26
N ILE A 133 -0.52 3.12 -3.11
CA ILE A 133 -1.02 3.60 -4.39
C ILE A 133 -1.01 2.48 -5.42
N ASN A 134 0.10 1.76 -5.50
CA ASN A 134 0.29 0.70 -6.48
C ASN A 134 1.56 -0.10 -6.18
N GLY A 135 1.67 -1.30 -6.76
CA GLY A 135 2.85 -2.12 -6.55
C GLY A 135 3.08 -3.18 -7.62
N GLY A 136 4.29 -3.70 -7.61
CA GLY A 136 4.73 -4.78 -8.48
C GLY A 136 5.47 -5.86 -7.72
N TYR A 137 5.46 -7.07 -8.28
CA TYR A 137 6.29 -8.18 -7.83
C TYR A 137 6.64 -9.06 -9.01
N ASP A 138 7.75 -9.77 -8.90
CA ASP A 138 8.20 -10.72 -9.91
C ASP A 138 7.38 -12.02 -9.83
N PRO A 139 6.57 -12.35 -10.87
CA PRO A 139 5.74 -13.54 -10.86
C PRO A 139 6.53 -14.86 -10.94
N GLN A 140 7.81 -14.86 -11.28
CA GLN A 140 8.62 -16.09 -11.24
C GLN A 140 8.69 -16.70 -9.83
N TYR A 141 8.50 -15.90 -8.79
CA TYR A 141 8.50 -16.33 -7.39
C TYR A 141 7.10 -16.56 -6.81
N THR A 142 6.15 -17.04 -7.62
CA THR A 142 4.73 -17.24 -7.20
C THR A 142 4.57 -18.08 -5.95
N THR A 143 5.47 -19.06 -5.71
CA THR A 143 5.44 -19.95 -4.52
C THR A 143 5.76 -19.21 -3.21
N LEU A 144 6.29 -17.99 -3.26
CA LEU A 144 6.66 -17.19 -2.09
C LEU A 144 5.57 -16.22 -1.66
N ASN A 145 4.51 -16.01 -2.46
CA ASN A 145 3.45 -15.03 -2.16
C ASN A 145 3.99 -13.62 -1.85
N LEU A 146 4.98 -13.13 -2.63
CA LEU A 146 5.72 -11.89 -2.37
C LEU A 146 4.83 -10.68 -2.07
N GLY A 147 3.76 -10.46 -2.85
CA GLY A 147 2.84 -9.35 -2.59
C GLY A 147 2.15 -9.43 -1.22
N SER A 148 1.86 -10.65 -0.73
CA SER A 148 1.27 -10.82 0.61
C SER A 148 2.31 -10.65 1.73
N ILE A 149 3.55 -11.07 1.50
CA ILE A 149 4.66 -10.85 2.44
C ILE A 149 4.93 -9.36 2.57
N LEU A 150 5.05 -8.66 1.44
CA LEU A 150 5.34 -7.23 1.41
C LEU A 150 4.23 -6.42 2.10
N LEU A 151 2.96 -6.69 1.77
CA LEU A 151 1.84 -6.02 2.42
C LEU A 151 1.80 -6.29 3.94
N TRP A 152 2.04 -7.54 4.35
CA TRP A 152 2.10 -7.89 5.77
C TRP A 152 3.24 -7.15 6.48
N LEU A 153 4.43 -7.10 5.90
CA LEU A 153 5.59 -6.41 6.44
C LEU A 153 5.32 -4.90 6.56
N ASN A 154 4.86 -4.26 5.50
CA ASN A 154 4.59 -2.82 5.48
C ASN A 154 3.49 -2.45 6.48
N THR A 155 2.41 -3.25 6.59
CA THR A 155 1.35 -2.99 7.57
C THR A 155 1.80 -3.26 9.00
N SER A 156 2.69 -4.23 9.23
CA SER A 156 3.28 -4.50 10.55
C SER A 156 4.19 -3.34 10.98
N ASN A 157 5.03 -2.84 10.08
CA ASN A 157 5.87 -1.67 10.32
C ASN A 157 5.04 -0.41 10.60
N ALA A 158 3.95 -0.21 9.85
CA ALA A 158 3.02 0.90 10.06
C ALA A 158 2.36 0.82 11.45
N ARG A 159 1.92 -0.37 11.90
CA ARG A 159 1.38 -0.56 13.26
C ARG A 159 2.42 -0.27 14.33
N ALA A 160 3.64 -0.77 14.17
CA ALA A 160 4.73 -0.53 15.11
C ALA A 160 5.07 0.98 15.21
N LEU A 161 5.11 1.68 14.07
CA LEU A 161 5.30 3.13 14.04
C LEU A 161 4.18 3.86 14.78
N CYS A 162 2.92 3.56 14.47
CA CYS A 162 1.76 4.19 15.10
C CYS A 162 1.71 3.91 16.61
N ALA A 163 2.04 2.69 17.05
CA ALA A 163 2.11 2.36 18.47
C ALA A 163 3.20 3.17 19.19
N ARG A 164 4.38 3.31 18.60
CA ARG A 164 5.48 4.14 19.13
C ARG A 164 5.09 5.60 19.25
N GLU A 165 4.42 6.15 18.24
CA GLU A 165 3.96 7.54 18.19
C GLU A 165 2.66 7.78 18.98
N LYS A 166 2.03 6.73 19.53
CA LYS A 166 0.72 6.75 20.19
C LYS A 166 -0.40 7.35 19.30
N LYS A 167 -0.37 7.02 18.00
CA LYS A 167 -1.31 7.51 16.99
C LYS A 167 -2.11 6.37 16.39
N THR A 168 -3.30 6.68 15.89
CA THR A 168 -4.15 5.73 15.16
C THR A 168 -3.59 5.46 13.77
N MET A 169 -3.46 4.19 13.41
CA MET A 169 -3.08 3.80 12.04
C MET A 169 -4.26 3.98 11.08
N ARG A 170 -3.99 4.57 9.93
CA ARG A 170 -4.91 4.72 8.81
C ARG A 170 -4.22 4.24 7.53
N PHE A 171 -4.49 3.01 7.10
CA PHE A 171 -3.80 2.42 5.96
C PHE A 171 -4.79 2.07 4.84
N SER A 172 -4.66 2.72 3.68
CA SER A 172 -5.50 2.56 2.50
C SER A 172 -4.79 1.74 1.42
N LEU A 173 -5.50 0.76 0.84
CA LEU A 173 -5.10 0.10 -0.41
C LEU A 173 -5.82 0.72 -1.62
N GLY A 174 -6.25 1.98 -1.51
CA GLY A 174 -6.93 2.71 -2.56
C GLY A 174 -8.37 2.24 -2.83
N ILE A 175 -8.90 2.61 -4.00
CA ILE A 175 -10.27 2.30 -4.39
C ILE A 175 -10.46 0.79 -4.55
N TYR A 176 -11.58 0.29 -4.00
CA TYR A 176 -11.99 -1.10 -4.16
C TYR A 176 -12.80 -1.28 -5.46
N LYS A 177 -12.46 -2.33 -6.20
CA LYS A 177 -13.25 -2.88 -7.31
C LYS A 177 -13.33 -4.39 -7.16
N GLU A 178 -14.42 -5.02 -7.61
CA GLU A 178 -14.68 -6.45 -7.38
C GLU A 178 -13.59 -7.38 -7.94
N PHE A 179 -12.94 -7.02 -9.04
CA PHE A 179 -11.83 -7.82 -9.57
C PHE A 179 -10.58 -7.80 -8.68
N TRP A 180 -10.47 -6.89 -7.71
CA TRP A 180 -9.46 -6.89 -6.65
C TRP A 180 -10.00 -7.53 -5.35
N SER A 181 -10.75 -8.64 -5.48
CA SER A 181 -11.40 -9.32 -4.35
C SER A 181 -10.45 -9.74 -3.23
N TYR A 182 -9.17 -9.97 -3.53
CA TYR A 182 -8.13 -10.25 -2.54
C TYR A 182 -8.03 -9.19 -1.44
N LYS A 183 -8.38 -7.92 -1.75
CA LYS A 183 -8.38 -6.83 -0.77
C LYS A 183 -9.31 -7.11 0.42
N LYS A 184 -10.40 -7.87 0.23
CA LYS A 184 -11.33 -8.25 1.32
C LYS A 184 -10.68 -9.09 2.42
N GLN A 185 -9.59 -9.81 2.10
CA GLN A 185 -8.85 -10.58 3.11
C GLN A 185 -8.13 -9.66 4.10
N TRP A 186 -7.67 -8.50 3.65
CA TRP A 186 -6.87 -7.56 4.41
C TRP A 186 -7.66 -6.34 4.92
N CYS A 187 -8.73 -5.99 4.22
CA CYS A 187 -9.39 -4.71 4.35
C CYS A 187 -10.87 -4.84 4.71
N ASP A 188 -11.34 -3.83 5.42
CA ASP A 188 -12.73 -3.44 5.43
C ASP A 188 -13.01 -2.59 4.20
N ILE A 189 -14.15 -2.86 3.54
CA ILE A 189 -14.54 -2.16 2.32
C ILE A 189 -15.58 -1.11 2.69
N ILE A 190 -15.14 0.15 2.74
CA ILE A 190 -15.92 1.26 3.29
C ILE A 190 -16.35 2.22 2.17
N PRO A 191 -17.62 2.65 2.11
CA PRO A 191 -18.08 3.66 1.16
C PRO A 191 -17.34 4.98 1.33
N LEU A 192 -16.92 5.58 0.20
CA LEU A 192 -16.43 6.96 0.19
C LEU A 192 -17.60 7.93 0.26
N GLY A 193 -17.40 9.04 0.98
CA GLY A 193 -18.33 10.16 0.95
C GLY A 193 -18.27 10.94 -0.37
N ARG A 194 -19.26 11.78 -0.58
CA ARG A 194 -19.35 12.68 -1.73
C ARG A 194 -19.79 14.07 -1.27
N THR A 195 -19.19 15.11 -1.85
CA THR A 195 -19.70 16.48 -1.73
C THR A 195 -20.96 16.66 -2.59
N ILE A 196 -21.90 17.42 -2.08
CA ILE A 196 -23.11 17.89 -2.79
C ILE A 196 -22.86 19.34 -3.15
N PHE A 197 -22.96 19.67 -4.42
CA PHE A 197 -22.92 21.04 -4.95
C PHE A 197 -24.28 21.37 -5.54
#